data_0c44f87e5a106b4012ece6c1160e6307
#
_entry.id   0c44f87e5a106b4012ece6c1160e6307
#
_cell.length_a   1.000
_cell.length_b   1.000
_cell.length_c   1.000
_cell.angle_alpha   90.00
_cell.angle_beta   90.00
_cell.angle_gamma   90.00
#
_symmetry.space_group_name_H-M   'P 1'
#
loop_
_entity.id
_entity.type
_entity.pdbx_description
1 polymer ?
#
loop_
_entity_poly.entity_id
_entity_poly.type
_entity_poly.pdbx_seq_one_letter_code
_entity_poly.pdbx_strand_id
1 'polypeptide(L)'
;MPWNYGDSKGFDKMIEPFAQAGIETWVSPGDANWNEVFPVAERAFGNIQGFIRDGQRMGSTGAVTTVWNDDGEGLFNLDWFGVLFGAVAAWQPGESSIASYQGAHGQLFHG
;
A
#
# COMPACT_ATOMS: atom_id res chain seq x y z
N MET A 1 -9.06 -1.84 -11.87
CA MET A 1 -8.23 -1.67 -10.66
C MET A 1 -6.75 -1.86 -11.05
N PRO A 2 -5.98 -0.77 -11.19
CA PRO A 2 -4.55 -0.88 -11.42
C PRO A 2 -3.83 -1.44 -10.19
N TRP A 3 -2.87 -2.33 -10.42
CA TRP A 3 -2.07 -2.97 -9.37
C TRP A 3 -0.59 -2.99 -9.75
N ASN A 4 0.28 -2.79 -8.79
CA ASN A 4 1.73 -2.86 -8.95
C ASN A 4 2.39 -3.03 -7.59
N TYR A 5 3.53 -3.70 -7.55
CA TYR A 5 4.25 -4.00 -6.31
C TYR A 5 5.71 -3.50 -6.33
N GLY A 6 6.05 -2.69 -7.32
CA GLY A 6 7.39 -2.08 -7.44
C GLY A 6 7.60 -0.87 -6.53
N ASP A 7 8.84 -0.41 -6.49
CA ASP A 7 9.22 0.81 -5.79
C ASP A 7 8.56 2.03 -6.42
N SER A 8 8.08 2.91 -5.58
CA SER A 8 7.26 4.04 -6.01
C SER A 8 8.09 5.25 -6.43
N LYS A 9 8.44 5.30 -7.69
CA LYS A 9 8.78 6.59 -8.33
C LYS A 9 7.57 7.30 -8.93
N GLY A 10 6.37 6.83 -8.57
CA GLY A 10 5.10 7.30 -9.07
C GLY A 10 4.32 6.25 -9.85
N PHE A 11 3.02 6.26 -9.68
CA PHE A 11 2.08 5.31 -10.29
C PHE A 11 1.17 5.98 -11.33
N ASP A 12 1.46 7.21 -11.69
CA ASP A 12 0.66 8.06 -12.58
C ASP A 12 0.28 7.36 -13.87
N LYS A 13 1.26 6.77 -14.55
CA LYS A 13 1.05 6.10 -15.84
C LYS A 13 0.06 4.93 -15.77
N MET A 14 -0.14 4.38 -14.58
CA MET A 14 -1.06 3.25 -14.39
C MET A 14 -2.48 3.71 -14.07
N ILE A 15 -2.64 4.88 -13.50
CA ILE A 15 -3.91 5.43 -13.05
C ILE A 15 -4.49 6.41 -14.07
N GLU A 16 -3.64 7.26 -14.63
CA GLU A 16 -4.00 8.36 -15.51
C GLU A 16 -4.90 7.96 -16.70
N PRO A 17 -4.65 6.87 -17.44
CA PRO A 17 -5.51 6.51 -18.57
C PRO A 17 -6.97 6.27 -18.16
N PHE A 18 -7.19 5.71 -16.99
CA PHE A 18 -8.54 5.47 -16.48
C PHE A 18 -9.19 6.77 -16.00
N ALA A 19 -8.42 7.60 -15.29
CA ALA A 19 -8.90 8.90 -14.83
C ALA A 19 -9.30 9.81 -16.00
N GLN A 20 -8.48 9.86 -17.06
CA GLN A 20 -8.78 10.63 -18.28
C GLN A 20 -10.03 10.10 -19.03
N ALA A 21 -10.26 8.78 -18.98
CA ALA A 21 -11.46 8.17 -19.57
C ALA A 21 -12.72 8.30 -18.68
N GLY A 22 -12.63 8.92 -17.51
CA GLY A 22 -13.73 9.02 -16.56
C GLY A 22 -14.15 7.69 -15.93
N ILE A 23 -13.25 6.71 -15.91
CA ILE A 23 -13.50 5.39 -15.34
C ILE A 23 -13.13 5.40 -13.86
N GLU A 24 -14.06 5.02 -13.01
CA GLU A 24 -13.80 4.85 -11.58
C GLU A 24 -12.65 3.85 -11.34
N THR A 25 -11.70 4.24 -10.50
CA THR A 25 -10.54 3.42 -10.17
C THR A 25 -10.41 3.19 -8.68
N TRP A 26 -9.94 2.01 -8.34
CA TRP A 26 -9.38 1.66 -7.04
C TRP A 26 -7.93 1.24 -7.26
N VAL A 27 -7.01 1.72 -6.44
CA VAL A 27 -5.60 1.33 -6.51
C VAL A 27 -5.33 0.09 -5.65
N SER A 28 -4.39 -0.75 -6.11
CA SER A 28 -4.11 -2.02 -5.45
C SER A 28 -2.61 -2.16 -5.15
N PRO A 29 -2.13 -1.58 -4.03
CA PRO A 29 -0.78 -1.83 -3.54
C PRO A 29 -0.63 -3.22 -2.92
N GLY A 30 0.63 -3.65 -2.68
CA GLY A 30 0.94 -4.93 -2.07
C GLY A 30 1.92 -4.84 -0.91
N ASP A 31 1.80 -5.78 0.01
CA ASP A 31 2.61 -5.87 1.24
C ASP A 31 3.99 -6.50 1.03
N ALA A 32 4.41 -6.76 -0.21
CA ALA A 32 5.73 -7.27 -0.57
C ALA A 32 6.17 -8.50 0.24
N ASN A 33 5.27 -9.45 0.45
CA ASN A 33 5.48 -10.64 1.27
C ASN A 33 5.65 -11.96 0.49
N TRP A 34 5.43 -11.95 -0.82
CA TRP A 34 5.58 -13.14 -1.66
C TRP A 34 7.05 -13.60 -1.70
N ASN A 35 7.28 -14.89 -1.61
CA ASN A 35 8.60 -15.54 -1.56
C ASN A 35 9.49 -15.06 -0.41
N GLU A 36 8.90 -14.55 0.67
CA GLU A 36 9.61 -14.00 1.81
C GLU A 36 9.04 -14.54 3.12
N VAL A 37 9.88 -14.82 4.09
CA VAL A 37 9.43 -15.17 5.45
C VAL A 37 8.88 -13.95 6.17
N PHE A 38 9.51 -12.78 5.92
CA PHE A 38 9.09 -11.48 6.44
C PHE A 38 8.80 -10.55 5.27
N PRO A 39 7.72 -9.77 5.31
CA PRO A 39 7.48 -8.73 4.32
C PRO A 39 8.68 -7.78 4.19
N VAL A 40 9.01 -7.40 2.96
CA VAL A 40 10.07 -6.43 2.69
C VAL A 40 9.52 -5.03 2.98
N ALA A 41 9.65 -4.60 4.24
CA ALA A 41 8.96 -3.43 4.78
C ALA A 41 9.19 -2.13 3.97
N GLU A 42 10.43 -1.85 3.56
CA GLU A 42 10.71 -0.65 2.76
C GLU A 42 9.93 -0.65 1.44
N ARG A 43 9.89 -1.79 0.76
CA ARG A 43 9.14 -1.94 -0.50
C ARG A 43 7.64 -1.81 -0.24
N ALA A 44 7.13 -2.51 0.76
CA ALA A 44 5.73 -2.49 1.12
C ALA A 44 5.26 -1.08 1.44
N PHE A 45 5.93 -0.38 2.35
CA PHE A 45 5.56 0.97 2.73
C PHE A 45 5.68 1.97 1.59
N GLY A 46 6.76 1.92 0.81
CA GLY A 46 6.94 2.79 -0.34
C GLY A 46 5.86 2.58 -1.41
N ASN A 47 5.53 1.31 -1.68
CA ASN A 47 4.46 0.96 -2.62
C ASN A 47 3.10 1.43 -2.13
N ILE A 48 2.72 1.10 -0.90
CA ILE A 48 1.43 1.47 -0.31
C ILE A 48 1.28 3.00 -0.26
N GLN A 49 2.28 3.70 0.30
CA GLN A 49 2.27 5.15 0.41
C GLN A 49 2.11 5.84 -0.94
N GLY A 50 2.96 5.47 -1.89
CA GLY A 50 3.00 6.10 -3.21
C GLY A 50 1.74 5.82 -4.03
N PHE A 51 1.28 4.57 -4.04
CA PHE A 51 0.14 4.18 -4.85
C PHE A 51 -1.17 4.79 -4.34
N ILE A 52 -1.37 4.82 -3.04
CA ILE A 52 -2.56 5.45 -2.43
C ILE A 52 -2.51 6.97 -2.63
N ARG A 53 -1.36 7.61 -2.37
CA ARG A 53 -1.17 9.05 -2.64
C ARG A 53 -1.53 9.42 -4.07
N ASP A 54 -0.95 8.71 -5.05
CA ASP A 54 -1.17 9.01 -6.47
C ASP A 54 -2.61 8.69 -6.89
N GLY A 55 -3.18 7.61 -6.35
CA GLY A 55 -4.59 7.28 -6.54
C GLY A 55 -5.51 8.41 -6.08
N GLN A 56 -5.34 8.89 -4.86
CA GLN A 56 -6.12 10.00 -4.31
C GLN A 56 -5.98 11.26 -5.15
N ARG A 57 -4.76 11.61 -5.55
CA ARG A 57 -4.48 12.78 -6.39
C ARG A 57 -5.18 12.71 -7.75
N MET A 58 -5.34 11.51 -8.30
CA MET A 58 -6.00 11.27 -9.59
C MET A 58 -7.48 10.90 -9.49
N GLY A 59 -8.07 11.00 -8.29
CA GLY A 59 -9.50 10.78 -8.10
C GLY A 59 -9.92 9.33 -7.96
N SER A 60 -9.01 8.41 -7.62
CA SER A 60 -9.39 7.05 -7.23
C SER A 60 -10.28 7.08 -5.99
N THR A 61 -11.34 6.27 -5.99
CA THR A 61 -12.36 6.27 -4.95
C THR A 61 -12.14 5.20 -3.88
N GLY A 62 -11.12 4.34 -4.04
CA GLY A 62 -10.81 3.29 -3.09
C GLY A 62 -9.41 2.71 -3.26
N ALA A 63 -9.05 1.89 -2.28
CA ALA A 63 -7.82 1.12 -2.29
C ALA A 63 -8.05 -0.30 -1.76
N VAL A 64 -7.29 -1.26 -2.29
CA VAL A 64 -7.25 -2.65 -1.81
C VAL A 64 -5.79 -3.01 -1.57
N THR A 65 -5.36 -3.03 -0.31
CA THR A 65 -4.05 -3.55 0.04
C THR A 65 -4.06 -5.06 -0.10
N THR A 66 -3.15 -5.59 -0.90
CA THR A 66 -3.06 -7.03 -1.18
C THR A 66 -1.92 -7.68 -0.43
N VAL A 67 -2.15 -8.93 -0.07
CA VAL A 67 -1.19 -9.81 0.60
C VAL A 67 -1.11 -11.11 -0.18
N TRP A 68 0.10 -11.54 -0.55
CA TRP A 68 0.33 -12.71 -1.38
C TRP A 68 1.33 -13.66 -0.71
N ASN A 69 0.82 -14.72 -0.12
CA ASN A 69 1.64 -15.80 0.47
C ASN A 69 1.80 -16.96 -0.54
N ASP A 70 2.39 -16.66 -1.70
CA ASP A 70 2.40 -17.55 -2.86
C ASP A 70 2.99 -18.93 -2.58
N ASP A 71 4.11 -18.98 -1.85
CA ASP A 71 4.80 -20.23 -1.55
C ASP A 71 4.53 -20.74 -0.12
N GLY A 72 3.68 -20.06 0.63
CA GLY A 72 3.33 -20.45 2.00
C GLY A 72 4.44 -20.26 3.02
N GLU A 73 5.52 -19.58 2.67
CA GLU A 73 6.65 -19.32 3.57
C GLU A 73 6.43 -18.16 4.52
N GLY A 74 5.57 -17.21 4.13
CA GLY A 74 5.29 -16.00 4.88
C GLY A 74 4.51 -16.27 6.17
N LEU A 75 4.92 -15.59 7.23
CA LEU A 75 4.19 -15.60 8.50
C LEU A 75 3.08 -14.57 8.46
N PHE A 76 1.85 -15.00 8.24
CA PHE A 76 0.68 -14.13 8.05
C PHE A 76 0.52 -13.03 9.12
N ASN A 77 0.90 -13.31 10.36
CA ASN A 77 0.82 -12.31 11.42
C ASN A 77 1.74 -11.09 11.21
N LEU A 78 2.76 -11.22 10.36
CA LEU A 78 3.69 -10.13 10.05
C LEU A 78 3.15 -9.20 8.95
N ASP A 79 2.18 -9.66 8.17
CA ASP A 79 1.54 -8.88 7.11
C ASP A 79 0.67 -7.75 7.67
N TRP A 80 0.18 -7.90 8.90
CA TRP A 80 -0.68 -6.89 9.54
C TRP A 80 -0.06 -5.50 9.63
N PHE A 81 1.26 -5.43 9.72
CA PHE A 81 1.96 -4.14 9.78
C PHE A 81 1.74 -3.33 8.50
N GLY A 82 1.91 -3.95 7.34
CA GLY A 82 1.64 -3.31 6.04
C GLY A 82 0.14 -3.11 5.77
N VAL A 83 -0.69 -4.08 6.09
CA VAL A 83 -2.15 -3.99 5.92
C VAL A 83 -2.73 -2.82 6.71
N LEU A 84 -2.33 -2.65 7.96
CA LEU A 84 -2.76 -1.52 8.79
C LEU A 84 -2.25 -0.19 8.25
N PHE A 85 -1.01 -0.14 7.74
CA PHE A 85 -0.51 1.06 7.08
C PHE A 85 -1.34 1.42 5.85
N GLY A 86 -1.76 0.44 5.05
CA GLY A 86 -2.66 0.63 3.92
C GLY A 86 -3.99 1.28 4.33
N ALA A 87 -4.57 0.82 5.43
CA ALA A 87 -5.79 1.42 5.96
C ALA A 87 -5.58 2.87 6.42
N VAL A 88 -4.48 3.15 7.12
CA VAL A 88 -4.13 4.52 7.55
C VAL A 88 -3.91 5.43 6.35
N ALA A 89 -3.14 4.97 5.36
CA ALA A 89 -2.84 5.74 4.15
C ALA A 89 -4.10 6.04 3.33
N ALA A 90 -5.02 5.07 3.22
CA ALA A 90 -6.28 5.27 2.51
C ALA A 90 -7.24 6.24 3.22
N TRP A 91 -7.17 6.30 4.54
CA TRP A 91 -8.00 7.19 5.35
C TRP A 91 -7.52 8.63 5.37
N GLN A 92 -6.21 8.86 5.27
CA GLN A 92 -5.60 10.19 5.32
C GLN A 92 -5.42 10.76 3.92
N PRO A 93 -5.62 12.08 3.71
CA PRO A 93 -5.34 12.70 2.42
C PRO A 93 -3.83 12.87 2.19
N GLY A 94 -3.41 12.68 0.96
CA GLY A 94 -2.05 12.93 0.52
C GLY A 94 -1.04 11.85 0.96
N GLU A 95 0.20 12.26 1.15
CA GLU A 95 1.29 11.34 1.50
C GLU A 95 1.31 11.06 3.01
N SER A 96 0.95 9.85 3.39
CA SER A 96 0.97 9.42 4.78
C SER A 96 2.40 9.21 5.29
N SER A 97 2.69 9.69 6.50
CA SER A 97 4.01 9.55 7.12
C SER A 97 4.25 8.12 7.63
N ILE A 98 5.19 7.44 7.02
CA ILE A 98 5.64 6.11 7.44
C ILE A 98 6.21 6.17 8.87
N ALA A 99 7.04 7.17 9.17
CA ALA A 99 7.64 7.31 10.50
C ALA A 99 6.62 7.52 11.61
N SER A 100 5.59 8.34 11.34
CA SER A 100 4.50 8.57 12.30
C SER A 100 3.69 7.29 12.52
N TYR A 101 3.43 6.53 11.47
CA TYR A 101 2.73 5.25 11.58
C TYR A 101 3.55 4.24 12.38
N GLN A 102 4.83 4.09 12.10
CA GLN A 102 5.72 3.17 12.82
C GLN A 102 5.76 3.49 14.31
N GLY A 103 5.86 4.77 14.67
CA GLY A 103 5.84 5.21 16.07
C GLY A 103 4.51 4.89 16.76
N ALA A 104 3.38 5.19 16.12
CA ALA A 104 2.06 4.91 16.66
C ALA A 104 1.80 3.40 16.81
N HIS A 105 2.17 2.60 15.81
CA HIS A 105 2.05 1.15 15.86
C HIS A 105 2.87 0.55 17.01
N GLY A 106 4.11 1.00 17.19
CA GLY A 106 4.95 0.58 18.30
C GLY A 106 4.31 0.85 19.66
N GLN A 107 3.74 2.04 19.85
CA GLN A 107 3.05 2.40 21.11
C GLN A 107 1.77 1.57 21.35
N LEU A 108 0.98 1.34 20.31
CA LEU A 108 -0.31 0.65 20.45
C LEU A 108 -0.17 -0.87 20.65
N PHE A 109 0.80 -1.49 20.00
CA PHE A 109 0.90 -2.96 19.96
C PHE A 109 2.10 -3.52 20.74
N HIS A 110 3.09 -2.69 21.06
CA HIS A 110 4.32 -3.15 21.73
C HIS A 110 4.65 -2.39 23.02
N GLY A 111 3.81 -1.46 23.37
CA GLY A 111 3.90 -0.73 24.65
C GLY A 111 5.03 0.27 24.69
#